data_86659021bae1d78f04bbc59f926c9daf
#
_entry.id   86659021bae1d78f04bbc59f926c9daf
#
_cell.length_a   1.000
_cell.length_b   1.000
_cell.length_c   1.000
_cell.angle_alpha   90.00
_cell.angle_beta   90.00
_cell.angle_gamma   90.00
#
_symmetry.space_group_name_H-M   'P 1'
#
loop_
_entity.id
_entity.type
_entity.pdbx_description
1 polymer ?
#
loop_
_entity_poly.entity_id
_entity_poly.type
_entity_poly.pdbx_seq_one_letter_code
_entity_poly.pdbx_strand_id
1 'polypeptide(L)'
;SSRKIIWLGVFLLLAFATIRLYGECTHYTTVIDGNTYQGLEAIRKDKELTIRFRGLLTLEKIRQIYNEYGFFYYDADTGNAAGNYLNRFITEEFTNFRQTDGVDPEGIHFREGADWENNSAYLLDRKVRFDYVYGWNDFAEMYVLVIVALFVILILGIAPSFAEEYQLKTADILRTTRRGKGAGIWMKILAALCFTVTLTCGACIYLWCIYLAVYGVQGLDASAILLSFATPYGYYPENVLGFFLYITFLGISGAILLTGIEMLISALCKNSFLALIFSLAVYL
;
A
#
# COMPACT_ATOMS: atom_id res chain seq x y z
N SER A 1 -12.50 4.78 -29.05
CA SER A 1 -11.61 5.83 -28.59
C SER A 1 -10.87 5.41 -27.32
N SER A 2 -9.61 5.06 -27.49
CA SER A 2 -8.70 4.58 -26.44
C SER A 2 -8.66 5.50 -25.20
N ARG A 3 -8.76 6.81 -25.39
CA ARG A 3 -8.77 7.80 -24.28
C ARG A 3 -9.90 7.59 -23.27
N LYS A 4 -11.10 7.20 -23.71
CA LYS A 4 -12.23 6.95 -22.80
C LYS A 4 -12.00 5.70 -21.94
N ILE A 5 -11.36 4.69 -22.49
CA ILE A 5 -11.05 3.44 -21.77
C ILE A 5 -10.03 3.71 -20.65
N ILE A 6 -9.03 4.56 -20.90
CA ILE A 6 -8.02 4.93 -19.88
C ILE A 6 -8.69 5.64 -18.70
N TRP A 7 -9.50 6.67 -18.96
CA TRP A 7 -10.20 7.39 -17.91
C TRP A 7 -11.21 6.52 -17.15
N LEU A 8 -11.88 5.60 -17.86
CA LEU A 8 -12.74 4.60 -17.21
C LEU A 8 -11.90 3.68 -16.29
N GLY A 9 -10.75 3.20 -16.76
CA GLY A 9 -9.84 2.37 -15.96
C GLY A 9 -9.36 3.09 -14.69
N VAL A 10 -8.97 4.36 -14.81
CA VAL A 10 -8.58 5.19 -13.65
C VAL A 10 -9.75 5.35 -12.67
N PHE A 11 -10.92 5.68 -13.17
CA PHE A 11 -12.12 5.83 -12.34
C PHE A 11 -12.44 4.53 -11.59
N LEU A 12 -12.44 3.40 -12.28
CA LEU A 12 -12.69 2.09 -11.66
C LEU A 12 -11.63 1.74 -10.61
N LEU A 13 -10.37 2.06 -10.86
CA LEU A 13 -9.28 1.82 -9.91
C LEU A 13 -9.46 2.64 -8.62
N LEU A 14 -9.76 3.93 -8.74
CA LEU A 14 -9.99 4.80 -7.59
C LEU A 14 -11.29 4.44 -6.85
N ALA A 15 -12.34 4.07 -7.58
CA ALA A 15 -13.58 3.57 -6.98
C ALA A 15 -13.35 2.26 -6.20
N PHE A 16 -12.57 1.33 -6.77
CA PHE A 16 -12.20 0.10 -6.09
C PHE A 16 -11.44 0.38 -4.78
N ALA A 17 -10.45 1.28 -4.81
CA ALA A 17 -9.70 1.66 -3.61
C ALA A 17 -10.62 2.23 -2.52
N THR A 18 -11.61 3.05 -2.90
CA THR A 18 -12.58 3.62 -1.96
C THR A 18 -13.51 2.56 -1.38
N ILE A 19 -14.02 1.65 -2.23
CA ILE A 19 -14.93 0.58 -1.81
C ILE A 19 -14.21 -0.38 -0.86
N ARG A 20 -12.95 -0.73 -1.15
CA ARG A 20 -12.17 -1.58 -0.26
C ARG A 20 -11.92 -0.91 1.10
N LEU A 21 -11.48 0.34 1.12
CA LEU A 21 -11.31 1.10 2.36
C LEU A 21 -12.62 1.19 3.15
N TYR A 22 -13.75 1.42 2.49
CA TYR A 22 -15.06 1.41 3.12
C TYR A 22 -15.39 0.05 3.73
N GLY A 23 -15.11 -1.05 3.03
CA GLY A 23 -15.27 -2.41 3.52
C GLY A 23 -14.42 -2.68 4.77
N GLU A 24 -13.12 -2.37 4.71
CA GLU A 24 -12.21 -2.51 5.85
C GLU A 24 -12.70 -1.70 7.08
N CYS A 25 -13.12 -0.47 6.85
CA CYS A 25 -13.64 0.37 7.93
C CYS A 25 -14.93 -0.19 8.54
N THR A 26 -15.87 -0.68 7.73
CA THR A 26 -17.17 -1.15 8.23
C THR A 26 -17.08 -2.49 8.95
N HIS A 27 -16.12 -3.34 8.56
CA HIS A 27 -15.88 -4.64 9.18
C HIS A 27 -14.92 -4.60 10.37
N TYR A 28 -14.23 -3.48 10.57
CA TYR A 28 -13.35 -3.33 11.72
C TYR A 28 -14.12 -3.37 13.02
N THR A 29 -13.72 -4.26 13.93
CA THR A 29 -14.34 -4.44 15.24
C THR A 29 -13.30 -4.41 16.34
N THR A 30 -13.67 -3.87 17.50
CA THR A 30 -12.84 -3.88 18.71
C THR A 30 -13.71 -4.12 19.93
N VAL A 31 -13.17 -4.84 20.91
CA VAL A 31 -13.85 -5.11 22.18
C VAL A 31 -13.03 -4.47 23.31
N ILE A 32 -13.69 -3.58 24.06
CA ILE A 32 -13.07 -2.82 25.15
C ILE A 32 -14.04 -2.88 26.35
N ASP A 33 -13.55 -3.36 27.48
CA ASP A 33 -14.34 -3.50 28.73
C ASP A 33 -15.68 -4.26 28.52
N GLY A 34 -15.64 -5.32 27.70
CA GLY A 34 -16.80 -6.12 27.38
C GLY A 34 -17.79 -5.49 26.38
N ASN A 35 -17.52 -4.29 25.88
CA ASN A 35 -18.34 -3.62 24.88
C ASN A 35 -17.72 -3.80 23.50
N THR A 36 -18.54 -4.23 22.53
CA THR A 36 -18.13 -4.35 21.13
C THR A 36 -18.44 -3.06 20.38
N TYR A 37 -17.42 -2.49 19.73
CA TYR A 37 -17.54 -1.35 18.85
C TYR A 37 -17.25 -1.80 17.41
N GLN A 38 -17.86 -1.10 16.43
CA GLN A 38 -17.69 -1.45 15.01
C GLN A 38 -17.44 -0.19 14.15
N GLY A 39 -16.74 -0.38 13.06
CA GLY A 39 -16.53 0.66 12.07
C GLY A 39 -15.63 1.81 12.55
N LEU A 40 -15.95 3.02 12.15
CA LEU A 40 -15.19 4.22 12.52
C LEU A 40 -15.13 4.47 14.02
N GLU A 41 -16.14 4.02 14.76
CA GLU A 41 -16.13 4.15 16.22
C GLU A 41 -15.10 3.22 16.84
N ALA A 42 -14.98 1.98 16.36
CA ALA A 42 -13.97 1.03 16.79
C ALA A 42 -12.55 1.55 16.51
N ILE A 43 -12.31 2.09 15.30
CA ILE A 43 -11.04 2.73 14.94
C ILE A 43 -10.72 3.88 15.89
N ARG A 44 -11.68 4.74 16.19
CA ARG A 44 -11.48 5.87 17.10
C ARG A 44 -11.12 5.40 18.51
N LYS A 45 -11.82 4.38 19.03
CA LYS A 45 -11.57 3.81 20.35
C LYS A 45 -10.18 3.18 20.47
N ASP A 46 -9.76 2.39 19.49
CA ASP A 46 -8.41 1.81 19.48
C ASP A 46 -7.31 2.87 19.38
N LYS A 47 -7.54 3.93 18.62
CA LYS A 47 -6.63 5.09 18.57
C LYS A 47 -6.52 5.78 19.93
N GLU A 48 -7.65 6.05 20.61
CA GLU A 48 -7.69 6.65 21.95
C GLU A 48 -6.95 5.78 22.97
N LEU A 49 -7.15 4.46 22.94
CA LEU A 49 -6.44 3.52 23.80
C LEU A 49 -4.93 3.53 23.52
N THR A 50 -4.54 3.50 22.26
CA THR A 50 -3.14 3.44 21.87
C THR A 50 -2.36 4.68 22.30
N ILE A 51 -3.00 5.86 22.39
CA ILE A 51 -2.35 7.09 22.87
C ILE A 51 -1.73 6.90 24.27
N ARG A 52 -2.37 6.13 25.16
CA ARG A 52 -1.86 5.85 26.52
C ARG A 52 -0.56 5.05 26.52
N PHE A 53 -0.35 4.23 25.50
CA PHE A 53 0.81 3.33 25.35
C PHE A 53 1.79 3.79 24.26
N ARG A 54 1.56 4.96 23.67
CA ARG A 54 2.41 5.54 22.63
C ARG A 54 3.85 5.74 23.12
N GLY A 55 4.80 5.65 22.21
CA GLY A 55 6.22 5.90 22.44
C GLY A 55 7.05 4.63 22.45
N LEU A 56 8.18 4.62 23.15
CA LEU A 56 9.11 3.51 23.12
C LEU A 56 8.45 2.21 23.58
N LEU A 57 8.57 1.16 22.76
CA LEU A 57 8.10 -0.18 23.10
C LEU A 57 9.09 -0.81 24.08
N THR A 58 8.59 -1.25 25.23
CA THR A 58 9.38 -1.91 26.29
C THR A 58 8.66 -3.14 26.78
N LEU A 59 9.40 -4.09 27.35
CA LEU A 59 8.82 -5.29 27.96
C LEU A 59 7.83 -4.95 29.08
N GLU A 60 8.11 -3.89 29.84
CA GLU A 60 7.20 -3.41 30.90
C GLU A 60 5.86 -2.95 30.30
N LYS A 61 5.89 -2.19 29.21
CA LYS A 61 4.70 -1.73 28.49
C LYS A 61 3.88 -2.92 27.95
N ILE A 62 4.54 -3.94 27.39
CA ILE A 62 3.89 -5.16 26.90
C ILE A 62 3.17 -5.87 28.05
N ARG A 63 3.85 -6.04 29.19
CA ARG A 63 3.24 -6.64 30.39
C ARG A 63 2.09 -5.81 30.95
N GLN A 64 2.20 -4.48 30.90
CA GLN A 64 1.12 -3.57 31.31
C GLN A 64 -0.13 -3.74 30.42
N ILE A 65 0.06 -3.81 29.08
CA ILE A 65 -1.05 -4.06 28.14
C ILE A 65 -1.70 -5.42 28.44
N TYR A 66 -0.89 -6.46 28.66
CA TYR A 66 -1.42 -7.78 29.01
C TYR A 66 -2.21 -7.78 30.33
N ASN A 67 -1.70 -7.13 31.36
CA ASN A 67 -2.36 -7.07 32.67
C ASN A 67 -3.69 -6.31 32.62
N GLU A 68 -3.83 -5.35 31.69
CA GLU A 68 -5.05 -4.53 31.54
C GLU A 68 -6.08 -5.18 30.61
N TYR A 69 -5.64 -5.81 29.49
CA TYR A 69 -6.54 -6.29 28.42
C TYR A 69 -6.44 -7.81 28.16
N GLY A 70 -5.52 -8.53 28.75
CA GLY A 70 -5.29 -9.95 28.47
C GLY A 70 -4.72 -10.21 27.08
N PHE A 71 -4.86 -11.46 26.62
CA PHE A 71 -4.55 -11.84 25.24
C PHE A 71 -5.74 -11.67 24.31
N PHE A 72 -5.46 -11.46 23.04
CA PHE A 72 -6.43 -11.47 21.97
C PHE A 72 -6.72 -12.93 21.55
N TYR A 73 -7.97 -13.28 21.30
CA TYR A 73 -8.38 -14.56 20.76
C TYR A 73 -9.65 -14.41 19.91
N TYR A 74 -9.98 -15.44 19.15
CA TYR A 74 -11.29 -15.57 18.53
C TYR A 74 -12.19 -16.42 19.41
N ASP A 75 -13.36 -15.92 19.72
CA ASP A 75 -14.38 -16.65 20.46
C ASP A 75 -14.85 -17.85 19.62
N ALA A 76 -14.71 -19.07 20.15
CA ALA A 76 -15.01 -20.29 19.44
C ALA A 76 -16.50 -20.45 19.11
N ASP A 77 -17.40 -19.89 19.93
CA ASP A 77 -18.84 -20.01 19.78
C ASP A 77 -19.40 -19.00 18.77
N THR A 78 -18.87 -17.79 18.77
CA THR A 78 -19.37 -16.69 17.92
C THR A 78 -18.49 -16.42 16.70
N GLY A 79 -17.24 -16.90 16.68
CA GLY A 79 -16.23 -16.59 15.67
C GLY A 79 -15.78 -15.12 15.69
N ASN A 80 -16.22 -14.35 16.69
CA ASN A 80 -15.88 -12.94 16.80
C ASN A 80 -14.51 -12.73 17.46
N ALA A 81 -13.81 -11.69 17.02
CA ALA A 81 -12.60 -11.24 17.66
C ALA A 81 -12.90 -10.71 19.07
N ALA A 82 -12.23 -11.26 20.08
CA ALA A 82 -12.33 -10.80 21.47
C ALA A 82 -11.09 -10.00 21.83
N GLY A 83 -11.12 -8.69 21.60
CA GLY A 83 -10.04 -7.80 21.97
C GLY A 83 -9.97 -6.52 21.17
N ASN A 84 -8.93 -5.76 21.46
CA ASN A 84 -8.64 -4.46 20.87
C ASN A 84 -7.28 -4.47 20.14
N TYR A 85 -6.91 -3.36 19.52
CA TYR A 85 -5.65 -3.24 18.79
C TYR A 85 -4.42 -3.56 19.67
N LEU A 86 -4.40 -3.17 20.94
CA LEU A 86 -3.24 -3.34 21.82
C LEU A 86 -3.00 -4.81 22.16
N ASN A 87 -4.02 -5.52 22.64
CA ASN A 87 -3.85 -6.92 23.00
C ASN A 87 -3.69 -7.83 21.77
N ARG A 88 -4.29 -7.45 20.63
CA ARG A 88 -4.03 -8.11 19.35
C ARG A 88 -2.56 -8.00 18.97
N PHE A 89 -1.98 -6.79 19.02
CA PHE A 89 -0.56 -6.57 18.73
C PHE A 89 0.35 -7.41 19.61
N ILE A 90 0.16 -7.40 20.94
CA ILE A 90 1.02 -8.18 21.83
C ILE A 90 0.84 -9.68 21.64
N THR A 91 -0.35 -10.14 21.31
CA THR A 91 -0.63 -11.56 21.09
C THR A 91 0.02 -12.05 19.81
N GLU A 92 -0.13 -11.34 18.69
CA GLU A 92 0.45 -11.71 17.41
C GLU A 92 2.00 -11.66 17.46
N GLU A 93 2.57 -10.66 18.12
CA GLU A 93 4.02 -10.44 18.09
C GLU A 93 4.80 -11.17 19.21
N PHE A 94 4.22 -11.38 20.39
CA PHE A 94 4.97 -11.82 21.57
C PHE A 94 4.50 -13.15 22.16
N THR A 95 3.50 -13.82 21.57
CA THR A 95 3.00 -15.10 22.06
C THR A 95 3.19 -16.25 21.08
N ASN A 96 2.92 -17.46 21.50
CA ASN A 96 2.85 -18.65 20.66
C ASN A 96 1.63 -18.67 19.71
N PHE A 97 0.74 -17.67 19.79
CA PHE A 97 -0.46 -17.59 18.96
C PHE A 97 -0.10 -17.50 17.48
N ARG A 98 -0.72 -18.36 16.69
CA ARG A 98 -0.72 -18.28 15.22
C ARG A 98 -2.16 -18.19 14.77
N GLN A 99 -2.49 -17.22 13.95
CA GLN A 99 -3.84 -16.91 13.48
C GLN A 99 -4.55 -18.08 12.77
N THR A 100 -3.79 -19.09 12.33
CA THR A 100 -4.30 -20.29 11.64
C THR A 100 -4.73 -21.41 12.57
N ASP A 101 -4.36 -21.34 13.84
CA ASP A 101 -4.66 -22.38 14.81
C ASP A 101 -5.88 -21.91 15.60
N GLY A 102 -6.99 -22.68 15.55
CA GLY A 102 -8.11 -22.49 16.47
C GLY A 102 -7.62 -22.76 17.90
N VAL A 103 -6.96 -21.76 18.49
CA VAL A 103 -6.27 -21.91 19.76
C VAL A 103 -7.27 -21.74 20.89
N ASP A 104 -7.30 -22.73 21.79
CA ASP A 104 -7.90 -22.56 23.09
C ASP A 104 -7.26 -21.33 23.78
N PRO A 105 -8.04 -20.31 24.20
CA PRO A 105 -7.52 -19.14 24.88
C PRO A 105 -6.59 -19.45 26.06
N GLU A 106 -6.83 -20.58 26.75
CA GLU A 106 -6.00 -21.06 27.86
C GLU A 106 -4.59 -21.51 27.44
N GLY A 107 -4.40 -21.84 26.14
CA GLY A 107 -3.11 -22.24 25.58
C GLY A 107 -2.22 -21.08 25.16
N ILE A 108 -2.70 -19.83 25.17
CA ILE A 108 -1.91 -18.65 24.76
C ILE A 108 -0.95 -18.24 25.88
N HIS A 109 0.33 -18.21 25.59
CA HIS A 109 1.37 -17.77 26.53
C HIS A 109 2.46 -16.94 25.83
N PHE A 110 3.14 -16.10 26.58
CA PHE A 110 4.31 -15.39 26.06
C PHE A 110 5.39 -16.39 25.65
N ARG A 111 6.05 -16.10 24.54
CA ARG A 111 7.22 -16.86 24.11
C ARG A 111 8.36 -16.65 25.10
N GLU A 112 9.10 -17.71 25.43
CA GLU A 112 10.26 -17.68 26.32
C GLU A 112 11.47 -18.36 25.67
N GLY A 113 12.69 -17.88 26.00
CA GLY A 113 13.94 -18.49 25.55
C GLY A 113 14.12 -18.51 24.03
N ALA A 114 14.43 -19.68 23.47
CA ALA A 114 14.72 -19.85 22.03
C ALA A 114 13.53 -19.55 21.10
N ASP A 115 12.29 -19.57 21.59
CA ASP A 115 11.10 -19.24 20.80
C ASP A 115 11.02 -17.75 20.42
N TRP A 116 11.84 -16.90 21.07
CA TRP A 116 11.97 -15.49 20.74
C TRP A 116 12.75 -15.23 19.45
N GLU A 117 13.41 -16.25 18.88
CA GLU A 117 14.37 -16.04 17.79
C GLU A 117 13.77 -15.49 16.51
N ASN A 118 12.45 -15.57 16.31
CA ASN A 118 11.95 -15.28 14.97
C ASN A 118 11.33 -13.91 14.76
N ASN A 119 10.67 -13.24 15.72
CA ASN A 119 10.02 -11.97 15.37
C ASN A 119 10.05 -10.87 16.45
N SER A 120 10.12 -11.18 17.72
CA SER A 120 9.78 -10.19 18.76
C SER A 120 10.99 -9.56 19.44
N ALA A 121 12.12 -10.27 19.54
CA ALA A 121 13.32 -9.76 20.18
C ALA A 121 13.84 -8.48 19.51
N TYR A 122 13.83 -8.44 18.18
CA TYR A 122 14.29 -7.27 17.43
C TYR A 122 13.41 -6.02 17.63
N LEU A 123 12.13 -6.17 17.95
CA LEU A 123 11.25 -5.04 18.24
C LEU A 123 11.65 -4.35 19.56
N LEU A 124 12.14 -5.10 20.54
CA LEU A 124 12.62 -4.57 21.81
C LEU A 124 14.04 -3.99 21.71
N ASP A 125 14.90 -4.64 20.93
CA ASP A 125 16.31 -4.23 20.76
C ASP A 125 16.47 -2.94 19.95
N ARG A 126 15.58 -2.66 19.00
CA ARG A 126 15.66 -1.52 18.07
C ARG A 126 15.04 -0.21 18.57
N LYS A 127 14.63 -0.12 19.82
CA LYS A 127 13.97 1.09 20.36
C LYS A 127 12.77 1.51 19.52
N VAL A 128 11.92 0.55 19.16
CA VAL A 128 10.74 0.76 18.32
C VAL A 128 9.78 1.76 18.97
N ARG A 129 9.33 2.75 18.20
CA ARG A 129 8.27 3.68 18.62
C ARG A 129 6.92 3.08 18.26
N PHE A 130 6.18 2.68 19.28
CA PHE A 130 4.86 2.08 19.16
C PHE A 130 3.78 3.16 19.04
N ASP A 131 2.84 2.97 18.12
CA ASP A 131 1.59 3.71 17.97
C ASP A 131 0.59 2.88 17.16
N TYR A 132 -0.60 3.41 16.92
CA TYR A 132 -1.63 2.78 16.09
C TYR A 132 -1.24 2.82 14.59
N VAL A 133 -0.92 1.67 14.01
CA VAL A 133 -0.49 1.55 12.61
C VAL A 133 -1.42 0.69 11.73
N TYR A 134 -2.53 0.20 12.26
CA TYR A 134 -3.44 -0.69 11.53
C TYR A 134 -3.86 -0.14 10.16
N GLY A 135 -4.37 1.09 10.12
CA GLY A 135 -4.78 1.73 8.88
C GLY A 135 -3.64 1.97 7.90
N TRP A 136 -2.41 2.11 8.39
CA TRP A 136 -1.22 2.27 7.56
C TRP A 136 -0.74 0.96 6.96
N ASN A 137 -1.02 -0.19 7.60
CA ASN A 137 -0.83 -1.51 7.00
C ASN A 137 -1.76 -1.69 5.79
N ASP A 138 -3.05 -1.40 5.95
CA ASP A 138 -4.01 -1.46 4.84
C ASP A 138 -3.67 -0.47 3.71
N PHE A 139 -3.19 0.75 4.06
CA PHE A 139 -2.67 1.71 3.08
C PHE A 139 -1.53 1.11 2.24
N ALA A 140 -0.58 0.42 2.87
CA ALA A 140 0.57 -0.16 2.17
C ALA A 140 0.14 -1.22 1.15
N GLU A 141 -0.78 -2.12 1.53
CA GLU A 141 -1.35 -3.12 0.63
C GLU A 141 -2.08 -2.48 -0.55
N MET A 142 -2.95 -1.51 -0.24
CA MET A 142 -3.70 -0.80 -1.27
C MET A 142 -2.78 -0.01 -2.20
N TYR A 143 -1.73 0.62 -1.66
CA TYR A 143 -0.76 1.36 -2.46
C TYR A 143 -0.09 0.46 -3.51
N VAL A 144 0.41 -0.70 -3.12
CA VAL A 144 1.03 -1.66 -4.04
C VAL A 144 0.06 -2.08 -5.13
N LEU A 145 -1.17 -2.44 -4.76
CA LEU A 145 -2.20 -2.87 -5.71
C LEU A 145 -2.54 -1.75 -6.72
N VAL A 146 -2.71 -0.52 -6.23
CA VAL A 146 -3.02 0.64 -7.08
C VAL A 146 -1.87 0.96 -8.03
N ILE A 147 -0.61 0.93 -7.59
CA ILE A 147 0.55 1.19 -8.44
C ILE A 147 0.69 0.12 -9.52
N VAL A 148 0.51 -1.16 -9.18
CA VAL A 148 0.55 -2.26 -10.16
C VAL A 148 -0.54 -2.09 -11.22
N ALA A 149 -1.78 -1.84 -10.82
CA ALA A 149 -2.87 -1.62 -11.75
C ALA A 149 -2.69 -0.34 -12.59
N LEU A 150 -2.13 0.72 -11.99
CA LEU A 150 -1.83 1.97 -12.68
C LEU A 150 -0.79 1.77 -13.79
N PHE A 151 0.22 0.93 -13.57
CA PHE A 151 1.21 0.60 -14.59
C PHE A 151 0.56 -0.06 -15.82
N VAL A 152 -0.43 -0.94 -15.62
CA VAL A 152 -1.21 -1.50 -16.74
C VAL A 152 -1.96 -0.39 -17.50
N ILE A 153 -2.56 0.56 -16.79
CA ILE A 153 -3.26 1.70 -17.42
C ILE A 153 -2.28 2.59 -18.20
N LEU A 154 -1.06 2.81 -17.67
CA LEU A 154 -0.01 3.55 -18.36
C LEU A 154 0.41 2.85 -19.66
N ILE A 155 0.61 1.53 -19.63
CA ILE A 155 0.92 0.73 -20.81
C ILE A 155 -0.15 0.91 -21.88
N LEU A 156 -1.44 0.76 -21.52
CA LEU A 156 -2.56 0.96 -22.45
C LEU A 156 -2.58 2.37 -23.06
N GLY A 157 -2.14 3.38 -22.31
CA GLY A 157 -2.10 4.76 -22.75
C GLY A 157 -0.91 5.12 -23.64
N ILE A 158 0.26 4.53 -23.38
CA ILE A 158 1.53 4.94 -23.97
C ILE A 158 1.96 4.03 -25.13
N ALA A 159 1.71 2.72 -25.04
CA ALA A 159 2.14 1.74 -26.05
C ALA A 159 1.73 2.09 -27.50
N PRO A 160 0.56 2.69 -27.78
CA PRO A 160 0.20 3.09 -29.14
C PRO A 160 0.96 4.32 -29.69
N SER A 161 1.64 5.11 -28.84
CA SER A 161 2.08 6.50 -29.15
C SER A 161 2.86 6.68 -30.46
N PHE A 162 3.78 5.78 -30.80
CA PHE A 162 4.51 5.78 -32.06
C PHE A 162 4.01 4.71 -33.03
N ALA A 163 3.63 3.54 -32.52
CA ALA A 163 3.20 2.41 -33.33
C ALA A 163 1.91 2.74 -34.14
N GLU A 164 1.00 3.55 -33.61
CA GLU A 164 -0.21 4.01 -34.29
C GLU A 164 0.11 4.85 -35.52
N GLU A 165 1.15 5.70 -35.49
CA GLU A 165 1.58 6.49 -36.65
C GLU A 165 2.10 5.63 -37.79
N TYR A 166 2.83 4.55 -37.50
CA TYR A 166 3.25 3.59 -38.50
C TYR A 166 2.06 2.81 -39.08
N GLN A 167 1.14 2.41 -38.22
CA GLN A 167 -0.07 1.69 -38.66
C GLN A 167 -0.96 2.55 -39.56
N LEU A 168 -1.08 3.85 -39.26
CA LEU A 168 -1.85 4.80 -40.07
C LEU A 168 -1.09 5.39 -41.26
N LYS A 169 0.18 4.96 -41.50
CA LYS A 169 1.08 5.46 -42.55
C LYS A 169 1.32 6.97 -42.50
N THR A 170 1.12 7.60 -41.35
CA THR A 170 1.37 9.04 -41.14
C THR A 170 2.81 9.32 -40.73
N ALA A 171 3.56 8.31 -40.30
CA ALA A 171 4.96 8.44 -39.87
C ALA A 171 5.86 9.03 -40.96
N ASP A 172 5.69 8.62 -42.23
CA ASP A 172 6.50 9.11 -43.35
C ASP A 172 6.20 10.60 -43.65
N ILE A 173 4.94 11.00 -43.57
CA ILE A 173 4.53 12.40 -43.75
C ILE A 173 5.11 13.29 -42.64
N LEU A 174 5.05 12.83 -41.39
CA LEU A 174 5.62 13.56 -40.26
C LEU A 174 7.14 13.70 -40.36
N ARG A 175 7.83 12.66 -40.85
CA ARG A 175 9.29 12.66 -41.05
C ARG A 175 9.77 13.60 -42.17
N THR A 176 8.92 13.93 -43.16
CA THR A 176 9.27 14.89 -44.22
C THR A 176 9.14 16.33 -43.75
N THR A 177 8.40 16.60 -42.71
CA THR A 177 8.23 17.96 -42.17
C THR A 177 9.43 18.40 -41.33
N ARG A 178 9.84 19.70 -41.45
CA ARG A 178 10.97 20.27 -40.72
C ARG A 178 10.85 20.12 -39.19
N ARG A 179 9.64 20.16 -38.64
CA ARG A 179 9.37 20.02 -37.19
C ARG A 179 9.09 18.59 -36.75
N GLY A 180 8.77 17.67 -37.65
CA GLY A 180 8.42 16.28 -37.33
C GLY A 180 9.62 15.43 -36.91
N LYS A 181 10.82 15.73 -37.44
CA LYS A 181 12.06 14.95 -37.17
C LYS A 181 12.66 15.14 -35.78
N GLY A 182 12.42 16.23 -35.11
CA GLY A 182 13.01 16.51 -33.80
C GLY A 182 11.98 17.01 -32.80
N ALA A 183 11.41 18.19 -33.03
CA ALA A 183 10.46 18.80 -32.10
C ALA A 183 9.23 17.94 -31.86
N GLY A 184 8.70 17.25 -32.89
CA GLY A 184 7.55 16.36 -32.77
C GLY A 184 7.82 15.16 -31.85
N ILE A 185 8.99 14.53 -31.93
CA ILE A 185 9.38 13.42 -31.07
C ILE A 185 9.51 13.90 -29.62
N TRP A 186 10.21 15.01 -29.36
CA TRP A 186 10.35 15.56 -28.01
C TRP A 186 9.01 15.94 -27.40
N MET A 187 8.09 16.52 -28.17
CA MET A 187 6.74 16.86 -27.69
C MET A 187 5.95 15.60 -27.27
N LYS A 188 6.11 14.48 -27.96
CA LYS A 188 5.46 13.21 -27.59
C LYS A 188 6.07 12.65 -26.29
N ILE A 189 7.40 12.63 -26.18
CA ILE A 189 8.08 12.19 -24.97
C ILE A 189 7.64 13.04 -23.77
N LEU A 190 7.62 14.35 -23.92
CA LEU A 190 7.18 15.25 -22.86
C LEU A 190 5.72 15.04 -22.50
N ALA A 191 4.83 14.87 -23.51
CA ALA A 191 3.41 14.61 -23.27
C ALA A 191 3.19 13.28 -22.53
N ALA A 192 3.93 12.20 -22.88
CA ALA A 192 3.86 10.93 -22.19
C ALA A 192 4.35 11.04 -20.74
N LEU A 193 5.46 11.73 -20.50
CA LEU A 193 5.98 11.99 -19.16
C LEU A 193 5.01 12.82 -18.32
N CYS A 194 4.46 13.90 -18.87
CA CYS A 194 3.47 14.72 -18.19
C CYS A 194 2.21 13.90 -17.84
N PHE A 195 1.73 13.06 -18.76
CA PHE A 195 0.61 12.16 -18.53
C PHE A 195 0.90 11.19 -17.39
N THR A 196 2.06 10.52 -17.42
CA THR A 196 2.50 9.58 -16.39
C THR A 196 2.59 10.24 -15.02
N VAL A 197 3.30 11.36 -14.91
CA VAL A 197 3.48 12.07 -13.64
C VAL A 197 2.13 12.54 -13.09
N THR A 198 1.30 13.15 -13.93
CA THR A 198 -0.02 13.65 -13.50
C THR A 198 -0.90 12.50 -13.01
N LEU A 199 -0.93 11.38 -13.73
CA LEU A 199 -1.77 10.24 -13.37
C LEU A 199 -1.27 9.58 -12.09
N THR A 200 0.03 9.33 -11.97
CA THR A 200 0.62 8.66 -10.80
C THR A 200 0.54 9.54 -9.55
N CYS A 201 0.90 10.82 -9.65
CA CYS A 201 0.76 11.75 -8.53
C CYS A 201 -0.71 11.93 -8.12
N GLY A 202 -1.62 12.03 -9.08
CA GLY A 202 -3.05 12.13 -8.81
C GLY A 202 -3.58 10.92 -8.04
N ALA A 203 -3.21 9.70 -8.44
CA ALA A 203 -3.60 8.48 -7.75
C ALA A 203 -3.00 8.41 -6.32
N CYS A 204 -1.71 8.76 -6.17
CA CYS A 204 -1.07 8.81 -4.86
C CYS A 204 -1.74 9.84 -3.92
N ILE A 205 -1.99 11.06 -4.40
CA ILE A 205 -2.67 12.10 -3.62
C ILE A 205 -4.06 11.65 -3.22
N TYR A 206 -4.80 11.02 -4.14
CA TYR A 206 -6.13 10.49 -3.84
C TYR A 206 -6.10 9.46 -2.71
N LEU A 207 -5.18 8.48 -2.78
CA LEU A 207 -5.02 7.46 -1.73
C LEU A 207 -4.70 8.13 -0.38
N TRP A 208 -3.74 9.04 -0.35
CA TRP A 208 -3.40 9.78 0.86
C TRP A 208 -4.62 10.51 1.43
N CYS A 209 -5.41 11.17 0.60
CA CYS A 209 -6.59 11.91 1.05
C CYS A 209 -7.64 11.00 1.69
N ILE A 210 -7.98 9.86 1.09
CA ILE A 210 -9.01 8.97 1.64
C ILE A 210 -8.54 8.28 2.93
N TYR A 211 -7.27 7.88 3.03
CA TYR A 211 -6.74 7.26 4.25
C TYR A 211 -6.55 8.26 5.38
N LEU A 212 -6.06 9.46 5.10
CA LEU A 212 -5.98 10.53 6.10
C LEU A 212 -7.37 10.97 6.60
N ALA A 213 -8.40 10.93 5.76
CA ALA A 213 -9.76 11.24 6.18
C ALA A 213 -10.32 10.22 7.19
N VAL A 214 -9.94 8.94 7.06
CA VAL A 214 -10.40 7.85 7.95
C VAL A 214 -9.51 7.71 9.17
N TYR A 215 -8.20 7.56 8.97
CA TYR A 215 -7.25 7.21 10.03
C TYR A 215 -6.55 8.43 10.64
N GLY A 216 -6.62 9.61 9.98
CA GLY A 216 -5.92 10.82 10.44
C GLY A 216 -4.41 10.66 10.35
N VAL A 217 -3.68 11.43 11.17
CA VAL A 217 -2.20 11.47 11.15
C VAL A 217 -1.54 10.57 12.22
N GLN A 218 -2.34 9.93 13.10
CA GLN A 218 -1.80 9.06 14.14
C GLN A 218 -1.10 7.85 13.54
N GLY A 219 0.02 7.44 14.13
CA GLY A 219 0.84 6.33 13.66
C GLY A 219 1.88 6.69 12.61
N LEU A 220 1.82 7.89 11.99
CA LEU A 220 2.83 8.31 11.00
C LEU A 220 4.23 8.47 11.60
N ASP A 221 4.32 8.80 12.89
CA ASP A 221 5.58 8.89 13.64
C ASP A 221 6.05 7.55 14.22
N ALA A 222 5.23 6.50 14.15
CA ALA A 222 5.60 5.17 14.61
C ALA A 222 6.74 4.60 13.79
N SER A 223 7.45 3.61 14.36
CA SER A 223 8.51 2.93 13.61
C SER A 223 7.94 2.13 12.46
N ALA A 224 8.53 2.28 11.27
CA ALA A 224 8.10 1.60 10.04
C ALA A 224 8.15 0.06 10.16
N ILE A 225 8.98 -0.46 11.06
CA ILE A 225 9.09 -1.90 11.33
C ILE A 225 7.80 -2.53 11.88
N LEU A 226 6.86 -1.71 12.37
CA LEU A 226 5.53 -2.16 12.79
C LEU A 226 4.59 -2.44 11.61
N LEU A 227 4.99 -2.06 10.40
CA LEU A 227 4.23 -2.37 9.19
C LEU A 227 4.52 -3.81 8.76
N SER A 228 3.49 -4.55 8.35
CA SER A 228 3.59 -5.94 7.88
C SER A 228 4.54 -6.13 6.69
N PHE A 229 4.72 -5.09 5.88
CA PHE A 229 5.65 -5.08 4.74
C PHE A 229 7.10 -4.76 5.11
N ALA A 230 7.34 -4.27 6.32
CA ALA A 230 8.68 -3.95 6.77
C ALA A 230 9.41 -5.21 7.22
N THR A 231 10.64 -5.38 6.77
CA THR A 231 11.48 -6.49 7.20
C THR A 231 12.55 -6.00 8.17
N PRO A 232 12.98 -6.80 9.15
CA PRO A 232 14.01 -6.41 10.12
C PRO A 232 15.34 -5.98 9.48
N TYR A 233 15.61 -6.45 8.27
CA TYR A 233 16.86 -6.21 7.53
C TYR A 233 16.70 -5.25 6.35
N GLY A 234 15.50 -4.65 6.18
CA GLY A 234 15.23 -3.72 5.06
C GLY A 234 15.90 -2.37 5.24
N TYR A 235 16.37 -1.81 4.13
CA TYR A 235 16.84 -0.42 4.07
C TYR A 235 15.67 0.49 3.70
N TYR A 236 15.03 1.06 4.71
CA TYR A 236 13.93 2.02 4.56
C TYR A 236 13.99 3.06 5.69
N PRO A 237 13.30 4.21 5.55
CA PRO A 237 13.19 5.19 6.62
C PRO A 237 12.60 4.62 7.91
N GLU A 238 13.07 5.11 9.05
CA GLU A 238 12.73 4.55 10.36
C GLU A 238 11.26 4.71 10.75
N ASN A 239 10.59 5.76 10.24
CA ASN A 239 9.20 6.04 10.58
C ASN A 239 8.24 5.74 9.41
N VAL A 240 6.98 5.52 9.74
CA VAL A 240 5.90 5.19 8.80
C VAL A 240 5.75 6.26 7.71
N LEU A 241 5.76 7.55 8.07
CA LEU A 241 5.67 8.63 7.09
C LEU A 241 6.82 8.58 6.08
N GLY A 242 8.07 8.48 6.57
CA GLY A 242 9.24 8.38 5.71
C GLY A 242 9.19 7.16 4.80
N PHE A 243 8.73 6.01 5.32
CA PHE A 243 8.54 4.78 4.54
C PHE A 243 7.56 5.02 3.38
N PHE A 244 6.41 5.63 3.63
CA PHE A 244 5.42 5.90 2.58
C PHE A 244 5.88 6.95 1.57
N LEU A 245 6.59 7.98 1.99
CA LEU A 245 7.21 8.93 1.07
C LEU A 245 8.26 8.24 0.19
N TYR A 246 9.04 7.33 0.75
CA TYR A 246 10.03 6.54 0.03
C TYR A 246 9.38 5.63 -1.02
N ILE A 247 8.37 4.83 -0.66
CA ILE A 247 7.68 3.96 -1.63
C ILE A 247 6.90 4.77 -2.68
N THR A 248 6.37 5.94 -2.32
CA THR A 248 5.73 6.86 -3.27
C THR A 248 6.74 7.37 -4.29
N PHE A 249 7.93 7.78 -3.85
CA PHE A 249 9.02 8.17 -4.74
C PHE A 249 9.45 7.03 -5.66
N LEU A 250 9.57 5.82 -5.15
CA LEU A 250 9.88 4.63 -5.96
C LEU A 250 8.79 4.34 -6.99
N GLY A 251 7.51 4.45 -6.61
CA GLY A 251 6.39 4.25 -7.53
C GLY A 251 6.38 5.27 -8.68
N ILE A 252 6.60 6.55 -8.39
CA ILE A 252 6.70 7.60 -9.41
C ILE A 252 7.91 7.37 -10.32
N SER A 253 9.07 7.03 -9.74
CA SER A 253 10.29 6.75 -10.50
C SER A 253 10.12 5.53 -11.40
N GLY A 254 9.48 4.47 -10.89
CA GLY A 254 9.12 3.27 -11.66
C GLY A 254 8.16 3.59 -12.82
N ALA A 255 7.16 4.43 -12.59
CA ALA A 255 6.23 4.87 -13.65
C ALA A 255 6.95 5.65 -14.77
N ILE A 256 7.88 6.53 -14.41
CA ILE A 256 8.70 7.28 -15.37
C ILE A 256 9.60 6.33 -16.18
N LEU A 257 10.26 5.39 -15.51
CA LEU A 257 11.09 4.38 -16.18
C LEU A 257 10.26 3.52 -17.13
N LEU A 258 9.11 3.02 -16.67
CA LEU A 258 8.17 2.26 -17.49
C LEU A 258 7.77 3.07 -18.73
N THR A 259 7.43 4.35 -18.58
CA THR A 259 7.10 5.23 -19.69
C THR A 259 8.20 5.30 -20.73
N GLY A 260 9.48 5.37 -20.31
CA GLY A 260 10.63 5.35 -21.23
C GLY A 260 10.71 4.04 -22.01
N ILE A 261 10.55 2.91 -21.33
CA ILE A 261 10.54 1.57 -21.94
C ILE A 261 9.38 1.44 -22.93
N GLU A 262 8.18 1.85 -22.56
CA GLU A 262 6.97 1.81 -23.39
C GLU A 262 7.13 2.62 -24.67
N MET A 263 7.68 3.81 -24.57
CA MET A 263 7.95 4.65 -25.74
C MET A 263 8.97 4.02 -26.66
N LEU A 264 10.01 3.35 -26.12
CA LEU A 264 11.00 2.63 -26.92
C LEU A 264 10.34 1.45 -27.67
N ILE A 265 9.57 0.62 -26.97
CA ILE A 265 8.84 -0.50 -27.57
C ILE A 265 7.89 0.02 -28.67
N SER A 266 7.14 1.08 -28.38
CA SER A 266 6.24 1.71 -29.34
C SER A 266 6.93 2.21 -30.62
N ALA A 267 8.16 2.73 -30.47
CA ALA A 267 8.97 3.22 -31.60
C ALA A 267 9.53 2.08 -32.47
N LEU A 268 9.76 0.91 -31.89
CA LEU A 268 10.27 -0.28 -32.59
C LEU A 268 9.16 -1.07 -33.30
N CYS A 269 7.93 -0.99 -32.80
CA CYS A 269 6.78 -1.70 -33.35
C CYS A 269 6.10 -0.91 -34.46
N LYS A 270 5.69 -1.61 -35.53
CA LYS A 270 4.91 -1.04 -36.65
C LYS A 270 3.39 -1.17 -36.47
N ASN A 271 2.95 -1.82 -35.41
CA ASN A 271 1.55 -2.11 -35.12
C ASN A 271 1.28 -1.88 -33.63
N SER A 272 0.24 -1.13 -33.32
CA SER A 272 -0.15 -0.79 -31.94
C SER A 272 -0.47 -2.04 -31.10
N PHE A 273 -1.06 -3.07 -31.72
CA PHE A 273 -1.37 -4.32 -31.01
C PHE A 273 -0.11 -5.08 -30.60
N LEU A 274 0.91 -5.17 -31.49
CA LEU A 274 2.19 -5.77 -31.16
C LEU A 274 2.95 -4.97 -30.10
N ALA A 275 2.90 -3.63 -30.17
CA ALA A 275 3.48 -2.78 -29.14
C ALA A 275 2.86 -3.11 -27.76
N LEU A 276 1.55 -3.22 -27.68
CA LEU A 276 0.85 -3.55 -26.44
C LEU A 276 1.24 -4.93 -25.90
N ILE A 277 1.32 -5.97 -26.75
CA ILE A 277 1.72 -7.31 -26.33
C ILE A 277 3.13 -7.31 -25.77
N PHE A 278 4.10 -6.69 -26.48
CA PHE A 278 5.47 -6.63 -26.00
C PHE A 278 5.60 -5.82 -24.69
N SER A 279 4.86 -4.73 -24.57
CA SER A 279 4.81 -3.94 -23.36
C SER A 279 4.30 -4.74 -22.15
N LEU A 280 3.20 -5.45 -22.31
CA LEU A 280 2.67 -6.34 -21.27
C LEU A 280 3.62 -7.50 -20.95
N ALA A 281 4.29 -8.07 -21.95
CA ALA A 281 5.26 -9.14 -21.73
C ALA A 281 6.53 -8.70 -20.98
N VAL A 282 6.92 -7.43 -21.12
CA VAL A 282 8.05 -6.85 -20.36
C VAL A 282 7.63 -6.49 -18.93
N TYR A 283 6.37 -6.15 -18.74
CA TYR A 283 5.83 -5.80 -17.43
C TYR A 283 5.56 -7.01 -16.52
N LEU A 284 5.07 -8.12 -17.09
CA LEU A 284 4.77 -9.38 -16.38
C LEU A 284 6.03 -10.20 -16.13
#